data_3ef2ec9029157fddedd36cd6512211d8
#
_entry.id   3ef2ec9029157fddedd36cd6512211d8
#
_cell.length_a   1.000
_cell.length_b   1.000
_cell.length_c   1.000
_cell.angle_alpha   90.00
_cell.angle_beta   90.00
_cell.angle_gamma   90.00
#
_symmetry.space_group_name_H-M   'P 1'
#
loop_
_entity.id
_entity.type
_entity.pdbx_description
1 polymer ?
#
loop_
_entity_poly.entity_id
_entity_poly.type
_entity_poly.pdbx_seq_one_letter_code
_entity_poly.pdbx_strand_id
1 'polypeptide(L)'
;MNFDILRGATLLFCVSSLGLFAQNTDIDTLTVKTTQLEEIVLSDSKFPLKRSQSGKPIIKINADEISKFQGLGLSELIRQYAGVEIIGSQSYAGQNKTLSLRGGRNRQVLVLIDGVRVTDPSRIDNDFNLNFLSLDQIESIEIMKGASSTLYGSSAATGVVQIQTKKAAAGFSAQLQSSVGSDQDQDSSFDLALFKNSLDLSYGGEKLSAKAYAFSHETNGMSAVIGPERDPFSHFNLGTNLQFKPNDQLTIRSGYDRSVIHSDYDNSFPLEDANFKLSTRMDRIHLSPSFTYTNGGVNLNFGYQKVARDFQSNYPFQTEGEHTQIELNNRYVLGSKLYALVGSLYQKQKAAYEGGQEMSQTDFFGNVVAVFSEQFRVNFGGRLNSHSSYGNKFTYSINPSVQLVENDTHSLKFLTALSTAFIAPSLYQLYDPYSGNENLKPEENTSFETGVEYNKTDWKLSATYFYRNENPSLTYDLSTYRYENAQQNATYYGMEFQFLGLLSDHFQWNQQATFTATKEGDLRYLPKFSSQTALSYSLNPKRQISLRLQAIGKRFGLDNATVLNGYALFHLSYKNELKNLPLTYSIHATNIFNARYVEIEQYSSRGRNVIVALNYCFP
;
A
#
# COMPACT_ATOMS: atom_id res chain seq x y z
N MET A 1 -5.29 -15.34 32.76
CA MET A 1 -6.77 -15.19 32.82
C MET A 1 -7.28 -15.86 31.56
N ASN A 2 -7.98 -16.97 31.69
CA ASN A 2 -8.21 -17.94 30.61
C ASN A 2 -8.98 -17.36 29.42
N PHE A 3 -8.34 -17.43 28.25
CA PHE A 3 -8.88 -16.96 26.96
C PHE A 3 -9.90 -17.90 26.31
N ASP A 4 -10.23 -19.02 26.92
CA ASP A 4 -11.12 -20.06 26.37
C ASP A 4 -12.61 -19.70 26.31
N ILE A 5 -13.04 -18.62 26.98
CA ILE A 5 -14.47 -18.25 27.07
C ILE A 5 -14.93 -17.41 25.87
N LEU A 6 -14.02 -16.74 25.14
CA LEU A 6 -14.41 -15.92 23.98
C LEU A 6 -14.60 -16.72 22.68
N ARG A 7 -14.04 -17.92 22.59
CA ARG A 7 -14.17 -18.79 21.39
C ARG A 7 -15.58 -19.37 21.17
N GLY A 8 -16.37 -19.48 22.23
CA GLY A 8 -17.74 -20.02 22.18
C GLY A 8 -18.85 -18.99 21.92
N ALA A 9 -18.60 -17.70 22.15
CA ALA A 9 -19.65 -16.68 22.10
C ALA A 9 -19.94 -16.13 20.69
N THR A 10 -19.01 -16.26 19.75
CA THR A 10 -19.15 -15.66 18.41
C THR A 10 -20.05 -16.47 17.46
N LEU A 11 -20.28 -17.74 17.74
CA LEU A 11 -21.11 -18.61 16.89
C LEU A 11 -22.61 -18.64 17.27
N LEU A 12 -23.00 -18.14 18.43
CA LEU A 12 -24.39 -18.27 18.91
C LEU A 12 -25.25 -17.00 18.70
N PHE A 13 -24.70 -15.89 18.23
CA PHE A 13 -25.46 -14.63 18.09
C PHE A 13 -26.10 -14.42 16.71
N CYS A 14 -25.86 -15.33 15.75
CA CYS A 14 -26.35 -15.19 14.35
C CYS A 14 -27.71 -15.83 14.06
N VAL A 15 -28.43 -16.41 15.02
CA VAL A 15 -29.62 -17.24 14.68
C VAL A 15 -30.95 -16.68 15.19
N SER A 16 -31.00 -15.60 15.98
CA SER A 16 -32.25 -15.21 16.68
C SER A 16 -32.91 -13.89 16.26
N SER A 17 -32.71 -13.40 15.02
CA SER A 17 -33.52 -12.26 14.52
C SER A 17 -33.88 -12.37 13.05
N LEU A 18 -34.54 -13.45 12.66
CA LEU A 18 -35.24 -13.55 11.38
C LEU A 18 -36.71 -13.26 11.59
N GLY A 19 -37.11 -12.07 11.28
CA GLY A 19 -38.50 -11.67 11.11
C GLY A 19 -38.62 -10.17 10.95
N LEU A 20 -38.83 -9.70 9.72
CA LEU A 20 -39.86 -8.73 9.33
C LEU A 20 -39.59 -8.09 7.95
N PHE A 21 -40.54 -8.39 7.05
CA PHE A 21 -41.03 -7.61 5.89
C PHE A 21 -40.11 -7.25 4.71
N ALA A 22 -40.29 -8.04 3.66
CA ALA A 22 -39.98 -7.67 2.28
C ALA A 22 -41.08 -6.76 1.70
N GLN A 23 -40.72 -5.58 1.23
CA GLN A 23 -41.48 -4.89 0.19
C GLN A 23 -40.75 -5.04 -1.15
N ASN A 24 -41.40 -5.70 -2.09
CA ASN A 24 -40.98 -5.78 -3.48
C ASN A 24 -41.13 -4.40 -4.14
N THR A 25 -40.03 -3.87 -4.64
CA THR A 25 -40.06 -2.90 -5.73
C THR A 25 -39.30 -3.52 -6.89
N ASP A 26 -40.04 -3.87 -7.94
CA ASP A 26 -39.46 -4.22 -9.23
C ASP A 26 -38.68 -3.02 -9.77
N ILE A 27 -37.38 -3.13 -9.79
CA ILE A 27 -36.51 -2.18 -10.50
C ILE A 27 -36.23 -2.77 -11.85
N ASP A 28 -36.82 -2.17 -12.87
CA ASP A 28 -36.54 -2.36 -14.28
C ASP A 28 -35.02 -2.39 -14.52
N THR A 29 -34.54 -3.44 -15.14
CA THR A 29 -33.18 -3.57 -15.62
C THR A 29 -32.95 -2.65 -16.81
N LEU A 30 -32.74 -1.37 -16.54
CA LEU A 30 -32.09 -0.51 -17.51
C LEU A 30 -30.64 -0.99 -17.61
N THR A 31 -30.28 -1.50 -18.78
CA THR A 31 -28.90 -1.68 -19.21
C THR A 31 -28.22 -0.31 -19.17
N VAL A 32 -27.63 0.03 -18.03
CA VAL A 32 -26.80 1.20 -17.91
C VAL A 32 -25.58 0.94 -18.80
N LYS A 33 -25.54 1.52 -19.98
CA LYS A 33 -24.29 1.80 -20.67
C LYS A 33 -23.44 2.56 -19.64
N THR A 34 -22.48 1.89 -19.03
CA THR A 34 -21.47 2.53 -18.20
C THR A 34 -20.69 3.45 -19.11
N THR A 35 -21.11 4.70 -19.19
CA THR A 35 -20.24 5.79 -19.61
C THR A 35 -19.07 5.71 -18.65
N GLN A 36 -17.89 5.33 -19.14
CA GLN A 36 -16.68 5.34 -18.31
C GLN A 36 -16.48 6.78 -17.87
N LEU A 37 -16.90 7.09 -16.64
CA LEU A 37 -16.52 8.32 -15.98
C LEU A 37 -15.00 8.37 -15.99
N GLU A 38 -14.42 9.44 -16.53
CA GLU A 38 -12.97 9.63 -16.55
C GLU A 38 -12.42 9.44 -15.14
N GLU A 39 -11.52 8.50 -15.00
CA GLU A 39 -10.91 8.15 -13.72
C GLU A 39 -10.20 9.36 -13.11
N ILE A 40 -10.59 9.76 -11.91
CA ILE A 40 -9.98 10.87 -11.16
C ILE A 40 -8.87 10.31 -10.27
N VAL A 41 -7.70 10.93 -10.31
CA VAL A 41 -6.53 10.61 -9.50
C VAL A 41 -6.12 11.82 -8.66
N LEU A 42 -5.54 11.56 -7.49
CA LEU A 42 -5.08 12.57 -6.53
C LEU A 42 -3.56 12.65 -6.44
N SER A 43 -2.88 11.53 -6.69
CA SER A 43 -1.47 11.37 -6.37
C SER A 43 -0.51 12.21 -7.22
N ASP A 44 -0.86 12.56 -8.47
CA ASP A 44 0.03 13.34 -9.35
C ASP A 44 0.04 14.85 -9.06
N SER A 45 -0.91 15.36 -8.28
CA SER A 45 -1.08 16.80 -8.11
C SER A 45 -1.56 17.24 -6.73
N LYS A 46 -1.82 16.27 -5.81
CA LYS A 46 -2.47 16.49 -4.51
C LYS A 46 -3.89 17.12 -4.58
N PHE A 47 -4.49 17.13 -5.77
CA PHE A 47 -5.88 17.53 -6.00
C PHE A 47 -6.49 16.67 -7.12
N PRO A 48 -7.84 16.59 -7.20
CA PRO A 48 -8.51 15.76 -8.21
C PRO A 48 -8.14 16.21 -9.63
N LEU A 49 -7.47 15.34 -10.37
CA LEU A 49 -7.22 15.48 -11.81
C LEU A 49 -7.81 14.27 -12.53
N LYS A 50 -8.23 14.48 -13.76
CA LYS A 50 -8.53 13.37 -14.66
C LYS A 50 -7.24 12.58 -14.93
N ARG A 51 -7.31 11.25 -14.96
CA ARG A 51 -6.14 10.40 -15.26
C ARG A 51 -5.53 10.74 -16.62
N SER A 52 -6.35 11.14 -17.60
CA SER A 52 -5.86 11.62 -18.89
C SER A 52 -4.93 12.84 -18.75
N GLN A 53 -5.05 13.61 -17.68
CA GLN A 53 -4.24 14.81 -17.40
C GLN A 53 -2.96 14.51 -16.60
N SER A 54 -2.78 13.31 -16.06
CA SER A 54 -1.56 12.93 -15.35
C SER A 54 -0.40 12.70 -16.32
N GLY A 55 0.79 13.18 -15.97
CA GLY A 55 2.04 12.95 -16.69
C GLY A 55 2.79 11.69 -16.25
N LYS A 56 2.28 10.96 -15.25
CA LYS A 56 2.92 9.77 -14.68
C LYS A 56 2.03 8.54 -14.75
N PRO A 57 2.64 7.32 -14.79
CA PRO A 57 1.89 6.07 -14.63
C PRO A 57 1.29 5.97 -13.23
N ILE A 58 -0.04 5.88 -13.14
CA ILE A 58 -0.77 5.72 -11.88
C ILE A 58 -1.66 4.49 -11.98
N ILE A 59 -1.58 3.63 -10.97
CA ILE A 59 -2.52 2.54 -10.75
C ILE A 59 -3.54 3.04 -9.74
N LYS A 60 -4.82 2.91 -10.07
CA LYS A 60 -5.92 3.14 -9.13
C LYS A 60 -6.66 1.83 -8.87
N ILE A 61 -6.74 1.47 -7.61
CA ILE A 61 -7.45 0.30 -7.11
C ILE A 61 -8.70 0.83 -6.41
N ASN A 62 -9.85 0.55 -6.95
CA ASN A 62 -11.14 1.01 -6.43
C ASN A 62 -11.76 -0.02 -5.47
N ALA A 63 -12.90 0.34 -4.86
CA ALA A 63 -13.61 -0.50 -3.91
C ALA A 63 -14.05 -1.86 -4.51
N ASP A 64 -14.39 -1.91 -5.79
CA ASP A 64 -14.79 -3.16 -6.47
C ASP A 64 -13.60 -4.13 -6.56
N GLU A 65 -12.41 -3.64 -6.92
CA GLU A 65 -11.20 -4.45 -6.95
C GLU A 65 -10.80 -4.91 -5.55
N ILE A 66 -10.90 -4.02 -4.53
CA ILE A 66 -10.64 -4.36 -3.12
C ILE A 66 -11.59 -5.47 -2.65
N SER A 67 -12.86 -5.39 -3.02
CA SER A 67 -13.87 -6.36 -2.61
C SER A 67 -13.61 -7.79 -3.10
N LYS A 68 -12.87 -7.97 -4.19
CA LYS A 68 -12.46 -9.30 -4.72
C LYS A 68 -11.40 -9.98 -3.85
N PHE A 69 -10.76 -9.23 -2.93
CA PHE A 69 -9.72 -9.70 -2.02
C PHE A 69 -10.18 -9.76 -0.55
N GLN A 70 -11.48 -9.66 -0.31
CA GLN A 70 -12.06 -9.74 1.02
C GLN A 70 -11.63 -11.04 1.73
N GLY A 71 -11.15 -10.92 2.98
CA GLY A 71 -10.58 -12.03 3.76
C GLY A 71 -9.08 -12.26 3.52
N LEU A 72 -8.54 -11.79 2.39
CA LEU A 72 -7.10 -11.76 2.14
C LEU A 72 -6.46 -10.53 2.81
N GLY A 73 -5.22 -10.19 2.49
CA GLY A 73 -4.51 -9.04 3.06
C GLY A 73 -4.25 -7.94 2.03
N LEU A 74 -3.91 -6.75 2.52
CA LEU A 74 -3.49 -5.63 1.67
C LEU A 74 -2.31 -6.00 0.75
N SER A 75 -1.33 -6.73 1.28
CA SER A 75 -0.18 -7.22 0.52
C SER A 75 -0.58 -8.11 -0.66
N GLU A 76 -1.58 -8.97 -0.48
CA GLU A 76 -2.08 -9.85 -1.55
C GLU A 76 -2.76 -9.07 -2.68
N LEU A 77 -3.40 -7.95 -2.35
CA LEU A 77 -4.03 -7.08 -3.34
C LEU A 77 -2.98 -6.28 -4.13
N ILE A 78 -2.12 -5.53 -3.44
CA ILE A 78 -1.24 -4.58 -4.15
C ILE A 78 -0.12 -5.27 -4.93
N ARG A 79 0.29 -6.47 -4.55
CA ARG A 79 1.26 -7.28 -5.32
C ARG A 79 0.73 -7.77 -6.68
N GLN A 80 -0.57 -7.64 -6.96
CA GLN A 80 -1.15 -8.00 -8.26
C GLN A 80 -0.77 -7.03 -9.38
N TYR A 81 -0.14 -5.92 -9.07
CA TYR A 81 0.14 -4.85 -10.02
C TYR A 81 1.61 -4.82 -10.45
N ALA A 82 1.86 -4.56 -11.73
CA ALA A 82 3.20 -4.50 -12.30
C ALA A 82 4.10 -3.53 -11.53
N GLY A 83 5.38 -3.89 -11.35
CA GLY A 83 6.37 -3.09 -10.64
C GLY A 83 6.21 -3.03 -9.13
N VAL A 84 5.26 -3.77 -8.56
CA VAL A 84 5.03 -3.85 -7.11
C VAL A 84 5.46 -5.20 -6.59
N GLU A 85 6.43 -5.23 -5.70
CA GLU A 85 6.89 -6.44 -5.03
C GLU A 85 6.76 -6.28 -3.52
N ILE A 86 6.32 -7.33 -2.82
CA ILE A 86 6.22 -7.34 -1.36
C ILE A 86 6.94 -8.57 -0.84
N ILE A 87 8.11 -8.34 -0.28
CA ILE A 87 8.90 -9.38 0.37
C ILE A 87 8.24 -9.71 1.71
N GLY A 88 8.15 -10.98 2.07
CA GLY A 88 7.52 -11.48 3.29
C GLY A 88 6.00 -11.64 3.19
N SER A 89 5.39 -11.41 2.02
CA SER A 89 3.94 -11.56 1.83
C SER A 89 3.48 -13.02 1.88
N GLN A 90 4.36 -13.96 1.56
CA GLN A 90 4.11 -15.40 1.58
C GLN A 90 4.78 -16.11 2.76
N SER A 91 5.27 -15.38 3.74
CA SER A 91 5.82 -15.90 4.99
C SER A 91 4.76 -15.89 6.10
N TYR A 92 5.14 -16.22 7.32
CA TYR A 92 4.23 -16.21 8.48
C TYR A 92 3.63 -14.79 8.73
N ALA A 93 2.55 -14.71 9.49
CA ALA A 93 1.78 -13.47 9.62
C ALA A 93 2.58 -12.33 10.29
N GLY A 94 3.44 -12.65 11.26
CA GLY A 94 4.29 -11.69 11.97
C GLY A 94 5.42 -11.09 11.14
N GLN A 95 5.76 -11.71 9.98
CA GLN A 95 6.80 -11.21 9.09
C GLN A 95 6.51 -9.78 8.65
N ASN A 96 7.53 -8.94 8.70
CA ASN A 96 7.45 -7.59 8.14
C ASN A 96 7.21 -7.64 6.63
N LYS A 97 6.22 -6.88 6.17
CA LYS A 97 5.88 -6.77 4.74
C LYS A 97 6.63 -5.60 4.12
N THR A 98 7.74 -5.90 3.44
CA THR A 98 8.60 -4.90 2.80
C THR A 98 8.10 -4.57 1.40
N LEU A 99 7.71 -3.32 1.20
CA LEU A 99 7.20 -2.82 -0.10
C LEU A 99 8.35 -2.30 -0.96
N SER A 100 8.45 -2.82 -2.17
CA SER A 100 9.40 -2.39 -3.20
C SER A 100 8.65 -1.97 -4.47
N LEU A 101 9.06 -0.86 -5.07
CA LEU A 101 8.59 -0.41 -6.37
C LEU A 101 9.78 -0.35 -7.33
N ARG A 102 9.70 -1.08 -8.47
CA ARG A 102 10.71 -1.05 -9.54
C ARG A 102 12.14 -1.30 -9.04
N GLY A 103 12.32 -2.30 -8.19
CA GLY A 103 13.60 -2.63 -7.59
C GLY A 103 14.11 -1.63 -6.53
N GLY A 104 13.27 -0.69 -6.11
CA GLY A 104 13.60 0.23 -5.02
C GLY A 104 13.52 -0.45 -3.67
N ARG A 105 14.27 0.09 -2.70
CA ARG A 105 14.22 -0.35 -1.32
C ARG A 105 13.01 0.24 -0.59
N ASN A 106 12.63 -0.37 0.50
CA ASN A 106 11.44 0.01 1.28
C ASN A 106 11.42 1.49 1.67
N ARG A 107 12.55 2.06 2.11
CA ARG A 107 12.70 3.49 2.45
C ARG A 107 12.50 4.45 1.28
N GLN A 108 12.50 3.95 0.05
CA GLN A 108 12.32 4.72 -1.18
C GLN A 108 10.87 4.79 -1.64
N VAL A 109 9.95 4.11 -0.92
CA VAL A 109 8.52 4.12 -1.18
C VAL A 109 7.81 4.85 -0.06
N LEU A 110 7.07 5.89 -0.42
CA LEU A 110 6.27 6.65 0.53
C LEU A 110 4.85 6.07 0.63
N VAL A 111 4.39 5.83 1.84
CA VAL A 111 3.00 5.47 2.12
C VAL A 111 2.26 6.65 2.76
N LEU A 112 1.09 6.96 2.24
CA LEU A 112 0.18 7.98 2.76
C LEU A 112 -1.17 7.34 3.10
N ILE A 113 -1.77 7.74 4.21
CA ILE A 113 -3.14 7.41 4.58
C ILE A 113 -3.91 8.72 4.72
N ASP A 114 -4.94 8.91 3.90
CA ASP A 114 -5.75 10.14 3.82
C ASP A 114 -4.92 11.41 3.63
N GLY A 115 -3.81 11.31 2.86
CA GLY A 115 -2.90 12.41 2.56
C GLY A 115 -1.83 12.69 3.64
N VAL A 116 -1.82 11.94 4.74
CA VAL A 116 -0.82 12.04 5.80
C VAL A 116 0.20 10.92 5.68
N ARG A 117 1.50 11.24 5.73
CA ARG A 117 2.59 10.27 5.71
C ARG A 117 2.51 9.35 6.92
N VAL A 118 2.73 8.06 6.70
CA VAL A 118 2.93 7.06 7.74
C VAL A 118 4.33 6.48 7.62
N THR A 119 5.04 6.38 8.75
CA THR A 119 6.44 5.97 8.80
C THR A 119 6.79 5.54 10.22
N ASP A 120 7.89 4.85 10.40
CA ASP A 120 8.36 4.44 11.72
C ASP A 120 9.87 4.73 11.89
N PRO A 121 10.21 5.84 12.54
CA PRO A 121 11.60 6.26 12.71
C PRO A 121 12.47 5.29 13.52
N SER A 122 11.88 4.35 14.26
CA SER A 122 12.61 3.34 15.00
C SER A 122 12.98 2.11 14.20
N ARG A 123 12.62 2.07 12.89
CA ARG A 123 12.94 0.97 11.99
C ARG A 123 14.16 1.28 11.11
N ILE A 124 14.80 0.20 10.64
CA ILE A 124 15.98 0.27 9.76
C ILE A 124 15.76 1.22 8.57
N ASP A 125 14.64 1.05 7.88
CA ASP A 125 14.34 1.78 6.65
C ASP A 125 13.37 2.95 6.86
N ASN A 126 13.03 3.28 8.13
CA ASN A 126 12.01 4.29 8.42
C ASN A 126 10.70 4.01 7.67
N ASP A 127 10.38 2.75 7.48
CA ASP A 127 9.28 2.25 6.68
C ASP A 127 8.02 2.03 7.52
N PHE A 128 6.88 1.92 6.84
CA PHE A 128 5.60 1.59 7.46
C PHE A 128 5.28 0.09 7.28
N ASN A 129 4.95 -0.59 8.37
CA ASN A 129 4.52 -1.99 8.30
C ASN A 129 3.07 -2.09 7.79
N LEU A 130 2.88 -2.67 6.62
CA LEU A 130 1.56 -2.85 6.02
C LEU A 130 0.62 -3.75 6.83
N ASN A 131 1.15 -4.54 7.79
CA ASN A 131 0.33 -5.34 8.69
C ASN A 131 -0.57 -4.49 9.60
N PHE A 132 -0.28 -3.19 9.81
CA PHE A 132 -1.15 -2.28 10.56
C PHE A 132 -2.46 -1.93 9.86
N LEU A 133 -2.61 -2.28 8.57
CA LEU A 133 -3.78 -1.92 7.77
C LEU A 133 -4.64 -3.15 7.43
N SER A 134 -5.94 -3.02 7.69
CA SER A 134 -6.92 -3.95 7.15
C SER A 134 -7.50 -3.45 5.82
N LEU A 135 -7.68 -4.35 4.84
CA LEU A 135 -8.40 -4.05 3.60
C LEU A 135 -9.83 -3.55 3.86
N ASP A 136 -10.43 -3.98 4.96
CA ASP A 136 -11.81 -3.66 5.32
C ASP A 136 -12.02 -2.16 5.55
N GLN A 137 -10.95 -1.42 5.88
CA GLN A 137 -10.97 0.02 6.13
C GLN A 137 -10.67 0.87 4.89
N ILE A 138 -10.27 0.24 3.78
CA ILE A 138 -9.77 0.93 2.60
C ILE A 138 -10.89 1.10 1.57
N GLU A 139 -11.06 2.33 1.05
CA GLU A 139 -11.96 2.66 -0.05
C GLU A 139 -11.25 2.59 -1.40
N SER A 140 -10.04 3.13 -1.47
CA SER A 140 -9.23 3.08 -2.70
C SER A 140 -7.74 3.20 -2.40
N ILE A 141 -6.92 2.74 -3.34
CA ILE A 141 -5.47 2.87 -3.29
C ILE A 141 -5.00 3.44 -4.62
N GLU A 142 -4.14 4.45 -4.58
CA GLU A 142 -3.42 4.95 -5.74
C GLU A 142 -1.94 4.64 -5.59
N ILE A 143 -1.34 4.00 -6.58
CA ILE A 143 0.10 3.72 -6.64
C ILE A 143 0.68 4.54 -7.78
N MET A 144 1.35 5.63 -7.45
CA MET A 144 2.09 6.44 -8.40
C MET A 144 3.54 5.99 -8.40
N LYS A 145 4.01 5.55 -9.57
CA LYS A 145 5.37 5.04 -9.73
C LYS A 145 6.33 6.14 -10.16
N GLY A 146 7.62 5.89 -9.89
CA GLY A 146 8.71 6.81 -10.20
C GLY A 146 8.90 7.93 -9.19
N ALA A 147 10.01 8.65 -9.31
CA ALA A 147 10.40 9.68 -8.37
C ALA A 147 9.36 10.80 -8.29
N SER A 148 8.86 11.06 -7.08
CA SER A 148 7.78 12.01 -6.78
C SER A 148 8.14 12.92 -5.61
N SER A 149 9.44 13.05 -5.33
CA SER A 149 9.95 13.85 -4.21
C SER A 149 9.62 15.32 -4.32
N THR A 150 9.37 15.86 -5.50
CA THR A 150 8.94 17.26 -5.70
C THR A 150 7.60 17.56 -5.00
N LEU A 151 6.65 16.64 -5.04
CA LEU A 151 5.36 16.82 -4.39
C LEU A 151 5.33 16.31 -2.95
N TYR A 152 6.03 15.20 -2.68
CA TYR A 152 5.86 14.44 -1.45
C TYR A 152 7.08 14.47 -0.52
N GLY A 153 8.22 14.98 -0.99
CA GLY A 153 9.45 15.09 -0.22
C GLY A 153 10.27 13.81 -0.17
N SER A 154 11.16 13.74 0.83
CA SER A 154 12.04 12.60 1.07
C SER A 154 11.29 11.27 1.12
N SER A 155 11.93 10.18 0.69
CA SER A 155 11.40 8.82 0.58
C SER A 155 10.41 8.54 -0.57
N ALA A 156 9.98 9.54 -1.34
CA ALA A 156 9.17 9.33 -2.55
C ALA A 156 10.05 9.16 -3.81
N ALA A 157 11.05 8.27 -3.75
CA ALA A 157 12.05 8.13 -4.80
C ALA A 157 11.71 7.10 -5.87
N THR A 158 10.96 6.05 -5.51
CA THR A 158 10.51 5.02 -6.45
C THR A 158 9.00 4.99 -6.62
N GLY A 159 8.29 5.64 -5.72
CA GLY A 159 6.85 5.84 -5.84
C GLY A 159 6.18 6.25 -4.55
N VAL A 160 4.87 6.47 -4.68
CA VAL A 160 3.96 6.83 -3.60
C VAL A 160 2.76 5.89 -3.62
N VAL A 161 2.43 5.33 -2.47
CA VAL A 161 1.20 4.55 -2.26
C VAL A 161 0.28 5.38 -1.39
N GLN A 162 -0.78 5.89 -2.00
CA GLN A 162 -1.79 6.71 -1.32
C GLN A 162 -3.03 5.85 -1.05
N ILE A 163 -3.36 5.69 0.22
CA ILE A 163 -4.50 4.92 0.71
C ILE A 163 -5.58 5.89 1.17
N GLN A 164 -6.79 5.72 0.67
CA GLN A 164 -7.96 6.44 1.12
C GLN A 164 -8.80 5.51 1.99
N THR A 165 -9.14 5.95 3.20
CA THR A 165 -10.02 5.18 4.09
C THR A 165 -11.49 5.39 3.74
N LYS A 166 -12.32 4.39 4.03
CA LYS A 166 -13.77 4.45 3.81
C LYS A 166 -14.42 5.60 4.58
N LYS A 167 -15.26 6.35 3.90
CA LYS A 167 -16.07 7.43 4.46
C LYS A 167 -17.39 6.88 5.00
N ALA A 168 -18.04 7.66 5.87
CA ALA A 168 -19.39 7.36 6.32
C ALA A 168 -20.38 7.51 5.17
N ALA A 169 -21.25 6.52 4.98
CA ALA A 169 -22.38 6.61 4.06
C ALA A 169 -23.46 7.54 4.63
N ALA A 170 -24.39 8.00 3.79
CA ALA A 170 -25.54 8.80 4.23
C ALA A 170 -26.43 7.98 5.19
N GLY A 171 -26.88 8.60 6.28
CA GLY A 171 -27.63 7.93 7.33
C GLY A 171 -26.74 7.06 8.23
N PHE A 172 -27.36 6.22 9.02
CA PHE A 172 -26.67 5.22 9.83
C PHE A 172 -26.37 3.98 9.00
N SER A 173 -25.17 3.43 9.14
CA SER A 173 -24.82 2.13 8.57
C SER A 173 -23.92 1.34 9.51
N ALA A 174 -24.10 0.02 9.50
CA ALA A 174 -23.25 -0.91 10.20
C ALA A 174 -22.83 -2.03 9.25
N GLN A 175 -21.58 -2.45 9.33
CA GLN A 175 -21.02 -3.53 8.51
C GLN A 175 -20.23 -4.48 9.40
N LEU A 176 -20.50 -5.77 9.28
CA LEU A 176 -19.76 -6.85 9.93
C LEU A 176 -19.06 -7.68 8.86
N GLN A 177 -17.77 -7.88 9.04
CA GLN A 177 -17.00 -8.81 8.21
C GLN A 177 -16.37 -9.86 9.10
N SER A 178 -16.39 -11.11 8.64
CA SER A 178 -15.76 -12.22 9.34
C SER A 178 -15.10 -13.15 8.33
N SER A 179 -13.92 -13.64 8.65
CA SER A 179 -13.21 -14.60 7.81
C SER A 179 -12.59 -15.68 8.67
N VAL A 180 -12.68 -16.90 8.18
CA VAL A 180 -12.08 -18.08 8.80
C VAL A 180 -11.33 -18.88 7.74
N GLY A 181 -10.19 -19.43 8.09
CA GLY A 181 -9.41 -20.22 7.14
C GLY A 181 -8.20 -20.91 7.73
N SER A 182 -7.43 -21.52 6.86
CA SER A 182 -6.11 -22.03 7.20
C SER A 182 -5.03 -20.98 6.97
N ASP A 183 -3.92 -21.13 7.66
CA ASP A 183 -2.69 -20.34 7.49
C ASP A 183 -1.50 -21.27 7.74
N GLN A 184 -1.25 -22.17 6.80
CA GLN A 184 -0.29 -23.26 6.93
C GLN A 184 0.83 -23.14 5.90
N ASP A 185 1.98 -23.68 6.24
CA ASP A 185 3.10 -23.84 5.33
C ASP A 185 2.89 -24.99 4.33
N GLN A 186 3.91 -25.32 3.58
CA GLN A 186 3.86 -26.32 2.50
C GLN A 186 3.87 -27.78 3.01
N ASP A 187 4.27 -28.00 4.25
CA ASP A 187 4.47 -29.32 4.85
C ASP A 187 3.40 -29.66 5.90
N SER A 188 2.71 -28.65 6.44
CA SER A 188 1.66 -28.80 7.45
C SER A 188 0.36 -29.36 6.86
N SER A 189 -0.36 -30.13 7.67
CA SER A 189 -1.71 -30.60 7.35
C SER A 189 -2.73 -29.45 7.51
N PHE A 190 -3.88 -29.58 6.83
CA PHE A 190 -4.96 -28.59 6.91
C PHE A 190 -5.46 -28.42 8.36
N ASP A 191 -5.49 -27.15 8.81
CA ASP A 191 -6.01 -26.75 10.09
C ASP A 191 -6.68 -25.37 9.99
N LEU A 192 -7.75 -25.14 10.77
CA LEU A 192 -8.40 -23.85 10.89
C LEU A 192 -7.65 -22.99 11.90
N ALA A 193 -6.76 -22.15 11.41
CA ALA A 193 -5.82 -21.39 12.22
C ALA A 193 -5.96 -19.87 12.07
N LEU A 194 -6.73 -19.39 11.06
CA LEU A 194 -6.85 -17.96 10.75
C LEU A 194 -8.27 -17.48 11.04
N PHE A 195 -8.37 -16.38 11.79
CA PHE A 195 -9.61 -15.69 12.10
C PHE A 195 -9.42 -14.19 11.93
N LYS A 196 -10.32 -13.56 11.16
CA LYS A 196 -10.36 -12.09 11.00
C LYS A 196 -11.78 -11.63 11.21
N ASN A 197 -11.96 -10.55 11.98
CA ASN A 197 -13.26 -9.93 12.18
C ASN A 197 -13.12 -8.42 12.11
N SER A 198 -14.10 -7.76 11.54
CA SER A 198 -14.17 -6.30 11.44
C SER A 198 -15.60 -5.84 11.66
N LEU A 199 -15.76 -4.83 12.48
CA LEU A 199 -17.02 -4.13 12.71
C LEU A 199 -16.83 -2.65 12.36
N ASP A 200 -17.67 -2.16 11.48
CA ASP A 200 -17.73 -0.76 11.08
C ASP A 200 -19.10 -0.18 11.44
N LEU A 201 -19.10 0.93 12.15
CA LEU A 201 -20.28 1.72 12.45
C LEU A 201 -20.09 3.11 11.91
N SER A 202 -21.02 3.62 11.13
CA SER A 202 -20.92 4.97 10.59
C SER A 202 -22.26 5.71 10.55
N TYR A 203 -22.15 7.03 10.64
CA TYR A 203 -23.25 7.96 10.47
C TYR A 203 -22.83 9.10 9.55
N GLY A 204 -23.58 9.31 8.47
CA GLY A 204 -23.37 10.39 7.51
C GLY A 204 -24.56 11.37 7.50
N GLY A 205 -24.37 12.54 8.11
CA GLY A 205 -25.29 13.66 8.04
C GLY A 205 -24.74 14.76 7.12
N GLU A 206 -25.56 15.80 6.88
CA GLU A 206 -25.17 16.93 6.02
C GLU A 206 -23.93 17.67 6.53
N LYS A 207 -23.87 17.94 7.84
CA LYS A 207 -22.78 18.70 8.46
C LYS A 207 -21.81 17.84 9.23
N LEU A 208 -22.25 16.72 9.78
CA LEU A 208 -21.42 15.83 10.60
C LEU A 208 -21.49 14.41 10.07
N SER A 209 -20.33 13.83 9.84
CA SER A 209 -20.20 12.41 9.55
C SER A 209 -19.18 11.79 10.51
N ALA A 210 -19.48 10.61 11.03
CA ALA A 210 -18.65 9.89 11.98
C ALA A 210 -18.56 8.42 11.59
N LYS A 211 -17.38 7.82 11.76
CA LYS A 211 -17.14 6.40 11.61
C LYS A 211 -16.32 5.90 12.80
N ALA A 212 -16.71 4.76 13.36
CA ALA A 212 -15.92 4.00 14.31
C ALA A 212 -15.76 2.58 13.78
N TYR A 213 -14.60 1.99 13.99
CA TYR A 213 -14.32 0.64 13.52
C TYR A 213 -13.43 -0.12 14.52
N ALA A 214 -13.61 -1.44 14.53
CA ALA A 214 -12.73 -2.37 15.22
C ALA A 214 -12.37 -3.52 14.27
N PHE A 215 -11.14 -3.99 14.35
CA PHE A 215 -10.64 -5.10 13.55
C PHE A 215 -9.79 -6.03 14.43
N SER A 216 -9.94 -7.33 14.23
CA SER A 216 -9.05 -8.35 14.80
C SER A 216 -8.57 -9.30 13.72
N HIS A 217 -7.31 -9.73 13.82
CA HIS A 217 -6.72 -10.79 13.01
C HIS A 217 -5.89 -11.67 13.93
N GLU A 218 -6.23 -12.93 14.00
CA GLU A 218 -5.54 -13.93 14.79
C GLU A 218 -5.18 -15.11 13.92
N THR A 219 -3.96 -15.61 14.06
CA THR A 219 -3.54 -16.86 13.43
C THR A 219 -2.50 -17.58 14.28
N ASN A 220 -2.50 -18.89 14.18
CA ASN A 220 -1.53 -19.80 14.80
C ASN A 220 -1.15 -20.87 13.76
N GLY A 221 -0.73 -20.43 12.56
CA GLY A 221 -0.62 -21.33 11.42
C GLY A 221 0.78 -21.81 11.09
N MET A 222 1.77 -20.95 11.17
CA MET A 222 3.10 -21.21 10.63
C MET A 222 4.19 -20.84 11.63
N SER A 223 5.30 -21.57 11.63
CA SER A 223 6.57 -21.13 12.20
C SER A 223 7.22 -20.07 11.30
N ALA A 224 7.96 -19.13 11.88
CA ALA A 224 8.73 -18.14 11.13
C ALA A 224 9.93 -18.82 10.42
N VAL A 225 10.81 -19.47 11.17
CA VAL A 225 11.88 -20.32 10.65
C VAL A 225 11.30 -21.72 10.38
N ILE A 226 11.87 -22.46 9.43
CA ILE A 226 11.46 -23.82 9.16
C ILE A 226 11.69 -24.68 10.41
N GLY A 227 10.62 -25.04 11.09
CA GLY A 227 10.62 -25.74 12.38
C GLY A 227 9.26 -26.42 12.66
N PRO A 228 9.18 -27.23 13.74
CA PRO A 228 7.96 -27.94 14.12
C PRO A 228 6.96 -27.08 14.91
N GLU A 229 7.40 -25.98 15.48
CA GLU A 229 6.52 -25.07 16.23
C GLU A 229 5.69 -24.14 15.34
N ARG A 230 4.89 -23.33 15.94
CA ARG A 230 4.07 -22.31 15.28
C ARG A 230 4.23 -20.98 15.99
N ASP A 231 4.39 -19.89 15.23
CA ASP A 231 4.49 -18.54 15.74
C ASP A 231 3.12 -17.85 15.72
N PRO A 232 2.42 -17.76 16.86
CA PRO A 232 1.16 -17.06 16.94
C PRO A 232 1.30 -15.59 16.56
N PHE A 233 0.26 -15.11 15.90
CA PHE A 233 0.12 -13.71 15.54
C PHE A 233 -1.25 -13.21 15.92
N SER A 234 -1.32 -12.03 16.55
CA SER A 234 -2.58 -11.32 16.76
C SER A 234 -2.41 -9.84 16.45
N HIS A 235 -3.42 -9.26 15.81
CA HIS A 235 -3.52 -7.84 15.54
C HIS A 235 -4.91 -7.37 15.96
N PHE A 236 -4.97 -6.39 16.83
CA PHE A 236 -6.19 -5.65 17.16
C PHE A 236 -6.04 -4.20 16.75
N ASN A 237 -7.02 -3.67 16.04
CA ASN A 237 -7.05 -2.27 15.60
C ASN A 237 -8.41 -1.65 15.96
N LEU A 238 -8.39 -0.45 16.48
CA LEU A 238 -9.55 0.38 16.79
C LEU A 238 -9.31 1.78 16.25
N GLY A 239 -10.32 2.35 15.59
CA GLY A 239 -10.18 3.72 15.10
C GLY A 239 -11.49 4.46 14.93
N THR A 240 -11.36 5.78 14.78
CA THR A 240 -12.47 6.70 14.52
C THR A 240 -12.08 7.71 13.47
N ASN A 241 -13.04 8.07 12.61
CA ASN A 241 -12.92 9.15 11.66
C ASN A 241 -14.13 10.08 11.78
N LEU A 242 -13.87 11.37 11.86
CA LEU A 242 -14.88 12.42 11.96
C LEU A 242 -14.72 13.39 10.77
N GLN A 243 -15.82 13.81 10.20
CA GLN A 243 -15.85 14.89 9.23
C GLN A 243 -16.91 15.91 9.63
N PHE A 244 -16.51 17.17 9.75
CA PHE A 244 -17.41 18.28 10.05
C PHE A 244 -17.38 19.31 8.90
N LYS A 245 -18.56 19.63 8.37
CA LYS A 245 -18.78 20.59 7.30
C LYS A 245 -19.71 21.70 7.82
N PRO A 246 -19.20 22.75 8.45
CA PRO A 246 -20.04 23.85 8.94
C PRO A 246 -20.75 24.60 7.80
N ASN A 247 -20.12 24.64 6.62
CA ASN A 247 -20.64 25.21 5.37
C ASN A 247 -20.00 24.52 4.16
N ASP A 248 -20.38 24.92 2.94
CA ASP A 248 -19.89 24.33 1.69
C ASP A 248 -18.39 24.58 1.42
N GLN A 249 -17.81 25.60 2.05
CA GLN A 249 -16.42 25.99 1.84
C GLN A 249 -15.45 25.28 2.79
N LEU A 250 -15.86 24.98 4.03
CA LEU A 250 -14.98 24.41 5.05
C LEU A 250 -15.34 22.96 5.34
N THR A 251 -14.35 22.08 5.21
CA THR A 251 -14.42 20.68 5.65
C THR A 251 -13.27 20.41 6.61
N ILE A 252 -13.58 19.90 7.77
CA ILE A 252 -12.59 19.49 8.78
C ILE A 252 -12.68 17.97 8.93
N ARG A 253 -11.58 17.26 8.67
CA ARG A 253 -11.48 15.82 8.91
C ARG A 253 -10.49 15.57 10.05
N SER A 254 -10.83 14.65 10.92
CA SER A 254 -9.93 14.19 11.97
C SER A 254 -10.13 12.71 12.23
N GLY A 255 -9.10 12.06 12.75
CA GLY A 255 -9.20 10.67 13.12
C GLY A 255 -8.14 10.26 14.12
N TYR A 256 -8.44 9.18 14.81
CA TYR A 256 -7.55 8.47 15.72
C TYR A 256 -7.57 6.99 15.38
N ASP A 257 -6.42 6.37 15.44
CA ASP A 257 -6.22 4.96 15.15
C ASP A 257 -5.22 4.37 16.14
N ARG A 258 -5.59 3.23 16.75
CA ARG A 258 -4.69 2.45 17.61
C ARG A 258 -4.62 1.03 17.10
N SER A 259 -3.41 0.56 16.86
CA SER A 259 -3.10 -0.84 16.54
C SER A 259 -2.22 -1.47 17.61
N VAL A 260 -2.54 -2.71 17.96
CA VAL A 260 -1.70 -3.55 18.83
C VAL A 260 -1.46 -4.87 18.10
N ILE A 261 -0.19 -5.21 17.92
CA ILE A 261 0.23 -6.47 17.31
C ILE A 261 1.06 -7.25 18.34
N HIS A 262 0.73 -8.52 18.53
CA HIS A 262 1.57 -9.49 19.19
C HIS A 262 1.97 -10.55 18.18
N SER A 263 3.23 -10.88 18.14
CA SER A 263 3.80 -11.88 17.22
C SER A 263 4.92 -12.62 17.94
N ASP A 264 4.87 -13.93 17.88
CA ASP A 264 6.04 -14.71 18.22
C ASP A 264 6.98 -14.71 17.03
N TYR A 265 8.28 -14.90 17.26
CA TYR A 265 9.31 -14.87 16.24
C TYR A 265 10.54 -15.66 16.68
N ASP A 266 11.41 -15.98 15.73
CA ASP A 266 12.57 -16.83 15.89
C ASP A 266 13.88 -16.06 15.96
N ASN A 267 14.94 -16.76 16.40
CA ASN A 267 16.29 -16.20 16.42
C ASN A 267 16.80 -15.99 14.98
N SER A 268 17.29 -14.79 14.70
CA SER A 268 17.82 -14.44 13.38
C SER A 268 19.33 -14.73 13.22
N PHE A 269 20.06 -14.93 14.34
CA PHE A 269 21.49 -15.22 14.32
C PHE A 269 21.95 -15.97 15.59
N PRO A 270 22.33 -17.28 15.50
CA PRO A 270 22.10 -18.15 14.34
C PRO A 270 20.61 -18.24 14.04
N LEU A 271 20.25 -18.51 12.78
CA LEU A 271 18.87 -18.70 12.42
C LEU A 271 18.39 -20.05 12.96
N GLU A 272 17.54 -20.01 13.98
CA GLU A 272 17.02 -21.18 14.69
C GLU A 272 15.65 -20.90 15.30
N ASP A 273 14.88 -21.94 15.45
CA ASP A 273 13.57 -21.98 16.11
C ASP A 273 13.69 -21.53 17.59
N ALA A 274 12.93 -20.53 18.02
CA ALA A 274 13.02 -19.92 19.35
C ALA A 274 11.70 -19.24 19.76
N ASN A 275 11.29 -19.40 21.00
CA ASN A 275 10.06 -18.82 21.55
C ASN A 275 10.23 -17.33 21.93
N PHE A 276 10.60 -16.46 20.98
CA PHE A 276 10.69 -15.02 21.20
C PHE A 276 9.36 -14.34 20.96
N LYS A 277 9.13 -13.18 21.61
CA LYS A 277 7.87 -12.44 21.49
C LYS A 277 8.12 -10.98 21.16
N LEU A 278 7.29 -10.46 20.28
CA LEU A 278 7.25 -9.06 19.92
C LEU A 278 5.86 -8.48 20.20
N SER A 279 5.81 -7.43 20.98
CA SER A 279 4.63 -6.59 21.13
C SER A 279 4.86 -5.25 20.47
N THR A 280 3.97 -4.85 19.57
CA THR A 280 4.04 -3.57 18.89
C THR A 280 2.73 -2.81 19.11
N ARG A 281 2.84 -1.54 19.52
CA ARG A 281 1.71 -0.61 19.63
C ARG A 281 1.96 0.59 18.74
N MET A 282 0.96 0.95 17.94
CA MET A 282 0.95 2.16 17.14
C MET A 282 -0.28 3.01 17.52
N ASP A 283 -0.04 4.29 17.77
CA ASP A 283 -1.05 5.33 17.91
C ASP A 283 -0.87 6.35 16.78
N ARG A 284 -1.95 6.70 16.09
CA ARG A 284 -1.95 7.68 15.00
C ARG A 284 -3.11 8.66 15.16
N ILE A 285 -2.80 9.96 15.00
CA ILE A 285 -3.77 11.05 15.01
C ILE A 285 -3.60 11.85 13.73
N HIS A 286 -4.69 12.27 13.12
CA HIS A 286 -4.65 13.22 12.02
C HIS A 286 -5.74 14.29 12.16
N LEU A 287 -5.45 15.47 11.60
CA LEU A 287 -6.38 16.59 11.48
C LEU A 287 -6.14 17.29 10.14
N SER A 288 -7.18 17.37 9.31
CA SER A 288 -7.08 17.86 7.94
C SER A 288 -8.22 18.83 7.60
N PRO A 289 -8.14 20.10 8.03
CA PRO A 289 -9.05 21.15 7.55
C PRO A 289 -8.74 21.51 6.09
N SER A 290 -9.81 21.70 5.32
CA SER A 290 -9.77 22.07 3.91
C SER A 290 -10.77 23.19 3.66
N PHE A 291 -10.29 24.31 3.11
CA PHE A 291 -11.09 25.46 2.74
C PHE A 291 -11.10 25.61 1.23
N THR A 292 -12.30 25.61 0.63
CA THR A 292 -12.50 25.78 -0.81
C THR A 292 -12.98 27.19 -1.10
N TYR A 293 -12.36 27.84 -2.08
CA TYR A 293 -12.76 29.17 -2.58
C TYR A 293 -12.89 29.12 -4.10
N THR A 294 -13.37 30.20 -4.70
CA THR A 294 -13.52 30.30 -6.17
C THR A 294 -12.18 30.00 -6.85
N ASN A 295 -12.13 28.99 -7.71
CA ASN A 295 -10.96 28.53 -8.46
C ASN A 295 -9.83 27.95 -7.60
N GLY A 296 -10.05 27.59 -6.33
CA GLY A 296 -8.96 27.06 -5.55
C GLY A 296 -9.33 26.46 -4.21
N GLY A 297 -8.31 26.19 -3.39
CA GLY A 297 -8.51 25.72 -2.03
C GLY A 297 -7.20 25.58 -1.26
N VAL A 298 -7.30 25.77 0.03
CA VAL A 298 -6.22 25.60 1.00
C VAL A 298 -6.47 24.33 1.80
N ASN A 299 -5.45 23.48 1.96
CA ASN A 299 -5.50 22.30 2.79
C ASN A 299 -4.36 22.37 3.81
N LEU A 300 -4.68 22.07 5.06
CA LEU A 300 -3.72 21.79 6.10
C LEU A 300 -3.82 20.30 6.46
N ASN A 301 -2.70 19.60 6.54
CA ASN A 301 -2.63 18.22 6.99
C ASN A 301 -1.68 18.16 8.19
N PHE A 302 -2.24 17.87 9.35
CA PHE A 302 -1.48 17.55 10.56
C PHE A 302 -1.55 16.04 10.78
N GLY A 303 -0.41 15.44 11.09
CA GLY A 303 -0.29 14.03 11.47
C GLY A 303 0.69 13.83 12.61
N TYR A 304 0.32 12.98 13.55
CA TYR A 304 1.20 12.47 14.59
C TYR A 304 1.07 10.96 14.65
N GLN A 305 2.20 10.27 14.70
CA GLN A 305 2.29 8.83 14.85
C GLN A 305 3.36 8.47 15.87
N LYS A 306 3.04 7.50 16.73
CA LYS A 306 3.95 6.91 17.69
C LYS A 306 3.89 5.40 17.55
N VAL A 307 5.05 4.76 17.47
CA VAL A 307 5.19 3.29 17.45
C VAL A 307 6.11 2.88 18.57
N ALA A 308 5.68 1.95 19.41
CA ALA A 308 6.49 1.37 20.48
C ALA A 308 6.55 -0.15 20.30
N ARG A 309 7.74 -0.74 20.46
CA ARG A 309 7.99 -2.18 20.39
C ARG A 309 8.69 -2.67 21.63
N ASP A 310 8.29 -3.85 22.06
CA ASP A 310 8.90 -4.60 23.16
C ASP A 310 9.32 -5.97 22.63
N PHE A 311 10.62 -6.20 22.53
CA PHE A 311 11.24 -7.43 22.07
C PHE A 311 11.63 -8.29 23.28
N GLN A 312 11.00 -9.43 23.43
CA GLN A 312 11.28 -10.42 24.46
C GLN A 312 12.05 -11.58 23.85
N SER A 313 13.36 -11.57 24.03
CA SER A 313 14.30 -12.54 23.52
C SER A 313 15.36 -12.84 24.58
N ASN A 314 16.41 -13.58 24.22
CA ASN A 314 17.61 -13.74 25.08
C ASN A 314 18.28 -12.39 25.42
N TYR A 315 18.07 -11.37 24.58
CA TYR A 315 18.54 -9.99 24.76
C TYR A 315 17.35 -9.03 24.60
N PRO A 316 16.49 -8.91 25.65
CA PRO A 316 15.29 -8.09 25.55
C PRO A 316 15.63 -6.61 25.41
N PHE A 317 14.89 -5.92 24.54
CA PHE A 317 15.05 -4.49 24.34
C PHE A 317 13.75 -3.84 23.86
N GLN A 318 13.68 -2.53 23.99
CA GLN A 318 12.53 -1.75 23.57
C GLN A 318 12.96 -0.68 22.57
N THR A 319 12.09 -0.39 21.60
CA THR A 319 12.28 0.71 20.66
C THR A 319 11.04 1.57 20.63
N GLU A 320 11.23 2.86 20.39
CA GLU A 320 10.15 3.82 20.22
C GLU A 320 10.49 4.78 19.09
N GLY A 321 9.51 5.04 18.21
CA GLY A 321 9.60 6.00 17.13
C GLY A 321 8.41 6.95 17.14
N GLU A 322 8.67 8.24 16.93
CA GLU A 322 7.64 9.28 16.80
C GLU A 322 7.83 10.06 15.50
N HIS A 323 6.74 10.29 14.81
CA HIS A 323 6.70 11.13 13.62
C HIS A 323 5.61 12.20 13.75
N THR A 324 5.98 13.44 13.51
CA THR A 324 5.06 14.58 13.45
C THR A 324 5.18 15.25 12.08
N GLN A 325 4.05 15.59 11.49
CA GLN A 325 3.97 16.26 10.19
C GLN A 325 2.97 17.41 10.24
N ILE A 326 3.32 18.54 9.62
CA ILE A 326 2.41 19.65 9.32
C ILE A 326 2.65 20.04 7.86
N GLU A 327 1.65 19.89 7.01
CA GLU A 327 1.70 20.30 5.62
C GLU A 327 0.61 21.31 5.32
N LEU A 328 0.98 22.48 4.81
CA LEU A 328 0.06 23.48 4.28
C LEU A 328 0.24 23.55 2.77
N ASN A 329 -0.85 23.45 2.01
CA ASN A 329 -0.80 23.66 0.57
C ASN A 329 -2.00 24.48 0.08
N ASN A 330 -1.76 25.21 -0.98
CA ASN A 330 -2.78 25.97 -1.71
C ASN A 330 -2.76 25.53 -3.17
N ARG A 331 -3.92 25.15 -3.66
CA ARG A 331 -4.15 24.90 -5.08
C ARG A 331 -4.88 26.06 -5.70
N TYR A 332 -4.56 26.38 -6.96
CA TYR A 332 -5.23 27.41 -7.73
C TYR A 332 -5.40 26.96 -9.18
N VAL A 333 -6.58 27.17 -9.74
CA VAL A 333 -6.93 26.81 -11.12
C VAL A 333 -7.15 28.09 -11.92
N LEU A 334 -6.27 28.34 -12.89
CA LEU A 334 -6.32 29.52 -13.75
C LEU A 334 -6.97 29.14 -15.09
N GLY A 335 -8.28 29.29 -15.18
CA GLY A 335 -9.05 28.84 -16.35
C GLY A 335 -8.97 27.32 -16.53
N SER A 336 -8.99 26.86 -17.78
CA SER A 336 -8.88 25.43 -18.13
C SER A 336 -7.45 24.98 -18.43
N LYS A 337 -6.46 25.88 -18.39
CA LYS A 337 -5.13 25.65 -18.95
C LYS A 337 -3.99 25.59 -17.92
N LEU A 338 -4.19 26.14 -16.73
CA LEU A 338 -3.15 26.20 -15.73
C LEU A 338 -3.65 25.78 -14.37
N TYR A 339 -3.00 24.78 -13.79
CA TYR A 339 -3.24 24.30 -12.42
C TYR A 339 -1.95 24.49 -11.64
N ALA A 340 -2.02 25.25 -10.57
CA ALA A 340 -0.87 25.53 -9.69
C ALA A 340 -1.10 24.99 -8.29
N LEU A 341 -0.06 24.45 -7.69
CA LEU A 341 0.00 24.05 -6.29
C LEU A 341 1.26 24.66 -5.70
N VAL A 342 1.14 25.29 -4.56
CA VAL A 342 2.27 25.71 -3.72
C VAL A 342 2.06 25.24 -2.30
N GLY A 343 3.13 24.91 -1.60
CA GLY A 343 2.98 24.43 -0.24
C GLY A 343 4.28 24.41 0.55
N SER A 344 4.12 24.15 1.84
CA SER A 344 5.21 23.92 2.78
C SER A 344 4.92 22.66 3.60
N LEU A 345 5.97 21.96 3.98
CA LEU A 345 5.92 20.78 4.84
C LEU A 345 6.95 20.93 5.95
N TYR A 346 6.53 20.78 7.18
CA TYR A 346 7.40 20.51 8.31
C TYR A 346 7.21 19.09 8.78
N GLN A 347 8.30 18.37 9.02
CA GLN A 347 8.26 17.03 9.62
C GLN A 347 9.38 16.89 10.66
N LYS A 348 9.08 16.15 11.72
CA LYS A 348 10.01 15.80 12.77
C LYS A 348 9.90 14.32 13.08
N GLN A 349 11.05 13.67 13.18
CA GLN A 349 11.20 12.26 13.51
C GLN A 349 12.03 12.13 14.77
N LYS A 350 11.64 11.22 15.67
CA LYS A 350 12.38 10.86 16.85
C LYS A 350 12.46 9.36 16.99
N ALA A 351 13.58 8.86 17.50
CA ALA A 351 13.74 7.47 17.88
C ALA A 351 14.57 7.34 19.15
N ALA A 352 14.29 6.34 19.97
CA ALA A 352 14.92 6.12 21.27
C ALA A 352 16.25 5.37 21.14
N TYR A 353 17.17 5.86 20.28
CA TYR A 353 18.55 5.40 20.20
C TYR A 353 19.44 6.29 21.06
N GLU A 354 20.37 5.73 21.83
CA GLU A 354 21.43 6.42 22.62
C GLU A 354 21.01 7.79 23.21
N GLY A 355 19.98 7.78 24.05
CA GLY A 355 19.50 9.00 24.73
C GLY A 355 18.47 9.81 23.95
N GLY A 356 17.98 9.27 22.83
CA GLY A 356 16.94 9.89 22.01
C GLY A 356 17.52 10.73 20.88
N GLN A 357 17.37 10.25 19.65
CA GLN A 357 17.84 10.92 18.44
C GLN A 357 16.67 11.54 17.68
N GLU A 358 16.88 12.71 17.10
CA GLU A 358 15.85 13.38 16.32
C GLU A 358 16.40 14.04 15.05
N MET A 359 15.55 14.12 14.03
CA MET A 359 15.81 14.91 12.84
C MET A 359 14.56 15.67 12.42
N SER A 360 14.74 16.80 11.78
CA SER A 360 13.65 17.59 11.24
C SER A 360 13.94 18.06 9.82
N GLN A 361 12.87 18.33 9.08
CA GLN A 361 12.95 18.82 7.72
C GLN A 361 11.84 19.84 7.49
N THR A 362 12.19 20.96 6.87
CA THR A 362 11.23 21.98 6.40
C THR A 362 11.38 22.13 4.90
N ASP A 363 10.29 21.99 4.17
CA ASP A 363 10.30 22.03 2.71
C ASP A 363 9.36 23.10 2.19
N PHE A 364 9.75 23.70 1.05
CA PHE A 364 8.88 24.53 0.22
C PHE A 364 8.77 23.90 -1.16
N PHE A 365 7.56 23.73 -1.67
CA PHE A 365 7.36 23.09 -2.95
C PHE A 365 6.31 23.81 -3.80
N GLY A 366 6.46 23.66 -5.09
CA GLY A 366 5.52 24.12 -6.09
C GLY A 366 5.37 23.11 -7.22
N ASN A 367 4.19 23.05 -7.78
CA ASN A 367 3.87 22.23 -8.94
C ASN A 367 2.91 22.98 -9.85
N VAL A 368 3.15 22.89 -11.16
CA VAL A 368 2.34 23.54 -12.19
C VAL A 368 2.03 22.54 -13.30
N VAL A 369 0.74 22.30 -13.54
CA VAL A 369 0.29 21.57 -14.73
C VAL A 369 -0.16 22.60 -15.76
N ALA A 370 0.60 22.70 -16.86
CA ALA A 370 0.31 23.58 -17.99
C ALA A 370 -0.29 22.77 -19.15
N VAL A 371 -1.49 23.16 -19.58
CA VAL A 371 -2.19 22.58 -20.72
C VAL A 371 -1.99 23.50 -21.92
N PHE A 372 -1.03 23.18 -22.78
CA PHE A 372 -0.70 24.00 -23.98
C PHE A 372 -1.73 23.82 -25.09
N SER A 373 -2.26 22.59 -25.23
CA SER A 373 -3.35 22.26 -26.13
C SER A 373 -4.17 21.11 -25.53
N GLU A 374 -5.27 20.72 -26.14
CA GLU A 374 -6.03 19.53 -25.76
C GLU A 374 -5.16 18.26 -25.74
N GLN A 375 -4.18 18.23 -26.61
CA GLN A 375 -3.29 17.08 -26.80
C GLN A 375 -2.00 17.16 -25.97
N PHE A 376 -1.45 18.34 -25.68
CA PHE A 376 -0.13 18.50 -25.08
C PHE A 376 -0.18 19.18 -23.71
N ARG A 377 0.39 18.52 -22.73
CA ARG A 377 0.46 18.98 -21.33
C ARG A 377 1.84 18.74 -20.75
N VAL A 378 2.25 19.58 -19.83
CA VAL A 378 3.48 19.40 -19.07
C VAL A 378 3.20 19.66 -17.60
N ASN A 379 3.66 18.76 -16.73
CA ASN A 379 3.68 18.94 -15.30
C ASN A 379 5.11 19.30 -14.87
N PHE A 380 5.29 20.46 -14.24
CA PHE A 380 6.56 20.95 -13.69
C PHE A 380 6.47 20.96 -12.16
N GLY A 381 7.45 20.40 -11.50
CA GLY A 381 7.56 20.44 -10.05
C GLY A 381 8.93 20.89 -9.58
N GLY A 382 8.99 21.61 -8.48
CA GLY A 382 10.21 21.99 -7.78
C GLY A 382 10.01 21.94 -6.27
N ARG A 383 11.04 21.52 -5.52
CA ARG A 383 11.05 21.50 -4.06
C ARG A 383 12.42 21.83 -3.50
N LEU A 384 12.43 22.72 -2.56
CA LEU A 384 13.57 23.01 -1.70
C LEU A 384 13.38 22.22 -0.39
N ASN A 385 14.22 21.22 -0.17
CA ASN A 385 14.26 20.44 1.05
C ASN A 385 15.33 21.03 1.98
N SER A 386 14.95 21.42 3.19
CA SER A 386 15.85 21.95 4.20
C SER A 386 15.89 21.00 5.39
N HIS A 387 16.94 20.17 5.44
CA HIS A 387 17.09 19.09 6.42
C HIS A 387 18.05 19.50 7.54
N SER A 388 17.72 19.18 8.79
CA SER A 388 18.52 19.56 9.97
C SER A 388 19.98 19.10 9.91
N SER A 389 20.26 17.92 9.33
CA SER A 389 21.61 17.33 9.25
C SER A 389 22.29 17.53 7.89
N TYR A 390 21.52 17.72 6.80
CA TYR A 390 22.04 17.69 5.42
C TYR A 390 21.89 19.01 4.66
N GLY A 391 21.37 20.05 5.34
CA GLY A 391 21.19 21.37 4.73
C GLY A 391 20.16 21.38 3.61
N ASN A 392 20.38 22.25 2.63
CA ASN A 392 19.43 22.48 1.55
C ASN A 392 19.70 21.59 0.35
N LYS A 393 18.64 20.92 -0.15
CA LYS A 393 18.65 20.12 -1.37
C LYS A 393 17.47 20.49 -2.26
N PHE A 394 17.73 20.69 -3.54
CA PHE A 394 16.68 21.01 -4.52
C PHE A 394 16.35 19.77 -5.34
N THR A 395 15.06 19.45 -5.45
CA THR A 395 14.55 18.39 -6.33
C THR A 395 13.57 18.98 -7.33
N TYR A 396 13.56 18.43 -8.55
CA TYR A 396 12.69 18.88 -9.63
C TYR A 396 12.08 17.71 -10.40
N SER A 397 11.00 17.98 -11.11
CA SER A 397 10.38 17.06 -12.06
C SER A 397 9.81 17.79 -13.28
N ILE A 398 9.90 17.14 -14.43
CA ILE A 398 9.32 17.60 -15.69
C ILE A 398 8.66 16.39 -16.35
N ASN A 399 7.33 16.43 -16.45
CA ASN A 399 6.54 15.29 -16.92
C ASN A 399 5.63 15.71 -18.08
N PRO A 400 6.13 15.75 -19.32
CA PRO A 400 5.31 16.00 -20.50
C PRO A 400 4.46 14.78 -20.86
N SER A 401 3.26 15.04 -21.35
CA SER A 401 2.39 14.01 -21.91
C SER A 401 1.68 14.52 -23.17
N VAL A 402 1.50 13.60 -24.12
CA VAL A 402 0.86 13.88 -25.40
C VAL A 402 -0.28 12.89 -25.61
N GLN A 403 -1.48 13.42 -25.80
CA GLN A 403 -2.65 12.65 -26.22
C GLN A 403 -2.62 12.58 -27.76
N LEU A 404 -2.13 11.45 -28.29
CA LEU A 404 -1.96 11.26 -29.74
C LEU A 404 -3.30 11.01 -30.44
N VAL A 405 -4.20 10.30 -29.78
CA VAL A 405 -5.56 10.03 -30.25
C VAL A 405 -6.51 10.16 -29.06
N GLU A 406 -7.64 10.80 -29.26
CA GLU A 406 -8.73 10.84 -28.28
C GLU A 406 -10.06 10.96 -29.01
N ASN A 407 -10.91 9.94 -28.88
CA ASN A 407 -12.28 9.92 -29.39
C ASN A 407 -13.15 9.05 -28.46
N ASP A 408 -14.43 8.94 -28.75
CA ASP A 408 -15.40 8.22 -27.91
C ASP A 408 -15.11 6.74 -27.70
N THR A 409 -14.31 6.12 -28.56
CA THR A 409 -14.05 4.68 -28.54
C THR A 409 -12.65 4.29 -28.09
N HIS A 410 -11.66 5.14 -28.32
CA HIS A 410 -10.26 4.85 -27.96
C HIS A 410 -9.44 6.12 -27.73
N SER A 411 -8.40 5.95 -26.92
CA SER A 411 -7.41 6.97 -26.65
C SER A 411 -6.01 6.37 -26.67
N LEU A 412 -5.05 7.12 -27.17
CA LEU A 412 -3.62 6.78 -27.17
C LEU A 412 -2.84 7.95 -26.58
N LYS A 413 -2.17 7.70 -25.47
CA LYS A 413 -1.38 8.67 -24.74
C LYS A 413 0.08 8.23 -24.68
N PHE A 414 0.98 9.15 -24.98
CA PHE A 414 2.41 9.02 -24.71
C PHE A 414 2.76 9.89 -23.51
N LEU A 415 3.57 9.36 -22.60
CA LEU A 415 4.05 10.06 -21.42
C LEU A 415 5.55 9.88 -21.25
N THR A 416 6.19 10.90 -20.69
CA THR A 416 7.58 10.79 -20.24
C THR A 416 7.77 11.61 -18.96
N ALA A 417 8.72 11.23 -18.13
CA ALA A 417 9.03 11.91 -16.90
C ALA A 417 10.52 11.92 -16.64
N LEU A 418 11.04 13.08 -16.27
CA LEU A 418 12.37 13.25 -15.69
C LEU A 418 12.21 13.82 -14.31
N SER A 419 12.75 13.17 -13.29
CA SER A 419 12.60 13.60 -11.91
C SER A 419 13.80 13.24 -11.05
N THR A 420 14.02 14.04 -10.01
CA THR A 420 15.05 13.82 -9.00
C THR A 420 14.42 13.54 -7.65
N ALA A 421 15.14 12.84 -6.79
CA ALA A 421 14.74 12.55 -5.43
C ALA A 421 15.91 12.69 -4.48
N PHE A 422 15.59 13.00 -3.23
CA PHE A 422 16.49 13.07 -2.09
C PHE A 422 15.96 12.16 -0.98
N ILE A 423 16.83 11.34 -0.38
CA ILE A 423 16.46 10.42 0.71
C ILE A 423 17.50 10.55 1.82
N ALA A 424 17.10 11.07 2.96
CA ALA A 424 17.94 11.08 4.15
C ALA A 424 18.10 9.66 4.73
N PRO A 425 19.27 9.27 5.26
CA PRO A 425 19.42 8.09 6.08
C PRO A 425 18.44 8.10 7.26
N SER A 426 18.00 6.94 7.70
CA SER A 426 17.13 6.81 8.88
C SER A 426 17.90 7.06 10.17
N LEU A 427 17.18 7.34 11.27
CA LEU A 427 17.80 7.44 12.60
C LEU A 427 18.50 6.15 13.01
N TYR A 428 17.95 4.98 12.62
CA TYR A 428 18.62 3.69 12.81
C TYR A 428 19.96 3.61 12.08
N GLN A 429 19.98 3.94 10.79
CA GLN A 429 21.20 3.86 9.97
C GLN A 429 22.30 4.81 10.45
N LEU A 430 21.92 5.91 11.11
CA LEU A 430 22.88 6.86 11.68
C LEU A 430 23.34 6.47 13.07
N TYR A 431 22.44 6.05 13.97
CA TYR A 431 22.68 6.04 15.42
C TYR A 431 22.50 4.67 16.08
N ASP A 432 22.26 3.60 15.32
CA ASP A 432 22.27 2.25 15.91
C ASP A 432 23.66 1.95 16.46
N PRO A 433 23.79 1.49 17.73
CA PRO A 433 25.11 1.34 18.39
C PRO A 433 26.01 0.32 17.70
N TYR A 434 25.46 -0.63 16.97
CA TYR A 434 26.21 -1.72 16.34
C TYR A 434 26.47 -1.48 14.85
N SER A 435 25.49 -1.01 14.14
CA SER A 435 25.50 -0.90 12.67
C SER A 435 25.44 0.53 12.14
N GLY A 436 25.19 1.51 13.01
CA GLY A 436 25.03 2.91 12.63
C GLY A 436 26.32 3.56 12.15
N ASN A 437 26.15 4.59 11.30
CA ASN A 437 27.25 5.42 10.80
C ASN A 437 26.78 6.85 10.60
N GLU A 438 27.21 7.75 11.48
CA GLU A 438 26.84 9.16 11.46
C GLU A 438 27.41 9.93 10.25
N ASN A 439 28.40 9.36 9.55
CA ASN A 439 29.03 9.96 8.36
C ASN A 439 28.27 9.68 7.06
N LEU A 440 27.12 9.00 7.12
CA LEU A 440 26.35 8.69 5.93
C LEU A 440 25.86 9.96 5.22
N LYS A 441 26.02 9.97 3.91
CA LYS A 441 25.45 10.99 3.02
C LYS A 441 24.06 10.56 2.55
N PRO A 442 23.15 11.52 2.29
CA PRO A 442 21.85 11.20 1.73
C PRO A 442 21.99 10.61 0.33
N GLU A 443 21.02 9.79 -0.07
CA GLU A 443 20.91 9.30 -1.44
C GLU A 443 20.26 10.36 -2.33
N GLU A 444 20.82 10.54 -3.52
CA GLU A 444 20.25 11.38 -4.57
C GLU A 444 19.95 10.51 -5.79
N ASN A 445 18.72 10.58 -6.28
CA ASN A 445 18.27 9.76 -7.40
C ASN A 445 17.89 10.64 -8.58
N THR A 446 18.26 10.20 -9.77
CA THR A 446 17.72 10.72 -11.02
C THR A 446 16.98 9.61 -11.74
N SER A 447 15.72 9.85 -12.08
CA SER A 447 14.83 8.88 -12.72
C SER A 447 14.33 9.43 -14.06
N PHE A 448 14.32 8.55 -15.05
CA PHE A 448 13.72 8.77 -16.36
C PHE A 448 12.69 7.66 -16.62
N GLU A 449 11.53 8.05 -17.13
CA GLU A 449 10.45 7.14 -17.48
C GLU A 449 9.86 7.54 -18.83
N THR A 450 9.44 6.55 -19.61
CA THR A 450 8.67 6.78 -20.82
C THR A 450 7.67 5.65 -21.01
N GLY A 451 6.48 5.95 -21.52
CA GLY A 451 5.44 4.94 -21.66
C GLY A 451 4.33 5.35 -22.62
N VAL A 452 3.58 4.34 -22.99
CA VAL A 452 2.35 4.46 -23.78
C VAL A 452 1.19 3.86 -23.01
N GLU A 453 0.04 4.54 -23.05
CA GLU A 453 -1.24 4.05 -22.56
C GLU A 453 -2.24 4.08 -23.72
N TYR A 454 -2.79 2.92 -24.06
CA TYR A 454 -3.85 2.77 -25.04
C TYR A 454 -5.12 2.27 -24.33
N ASN A 455 -6.19 3.03 -24.41
CA ASN A 455 -7.48 2.66 -23.86
C ASN A 455 -8.47 2.54 -25.00
N LYS A 456 -9.25 1.46 -24.97
CA LYS A 456 -10.42 1.23 -25.80
C LYS A 456 -11.59 0.92 -24.87
N THR A 457 -12.82 0.98 -25.36
CA THR A 457 -14.03 0.75 -24.55
C THR A 457 -13.93 -0.49 -23.65
N ASP A 458 -13.41 -1.61 -24.20
CA ASP A 458 -13.40 -2.90 -23.53
C ASP A 458 -12.03 -3.32 -22.99
N TRP A 459 -10.97 -2.57 -23.26
CA TRP A 459 -9.62 -2.93 -22.81
C TRP A 459 -8.65 -1.77 -22.73
N LYS A 460 -7.70 -1.92 -21.84
CA LYS A 460 -6.60 -0.99 -21.58
C LYS A 460 -5.27 -1.73 -21.71
N LEU A 461 -4.32 -1.10 -22.34
CA LEU A 461 -2.96 -1.57 -22.53
C LEU A 461 -1.99 -0.47 -22.11
N SER A 462 -0.98 -0.80 -21.34
CA SER A 462 0.13 0.13 -21.10
C SER A 462 1.47 -0.59 -21.10
N ALA A 463 2.48 0.12 -21.58
CA ALA A 463 3.87 -0.30 -21.51
C ALA A 463 4.71 0.90 -21.05
N THR A 464 5.57 0.68 -20.05
CA THR A 464 6.42 1.71 -19.47
C THR A 464 7.84 1.20 -19.33
N TYR A 465 8.80 1.95 -19.85
CA TYR A 465 10.22 1.79 -19.56
C TYR A 465 10.59 2.73 -18.41
N PHE A 466 11.43 2.28 -17.48
CA PHE A 466 11.97 3.08 -16.40
C PHE A 466 13.49 2.91 -16.27
N TYR A 467 14.12 3.98 -15.86
CA TYR A 467 15.54 4.06 -15.55
C TYR A 467 15.74 4.91 -14.30
N ARG A 468 16.57 4.47 -13.36
CA ARG A 468 16.93 5.20 -12.14
C ARG A 468 18.41 5.03 -11.85
N ASN A 469 19.10 6.16 -11.59
CA ASN A 469 20.48 6.21 -11.12
C ASN A 469 20.48 6.76 -9.69
N GLU A 470 21.17 6.09 -8.78
CA GLU A 470 21.34 6.45 -7.37
C GLU A 470 22.79 6.80 -7.10
N ASN A 471 23.07 8.03 -6.58
CA ASN A 471 24.43 8.51 -6.31
C ASN A 471 24.46 9.50 -5.13
N PRO A 472 25.11 9.13 -3.98
CA PRO A 472 25.51 7.75 -3.65
C PRO A 472 24.30 6.89 -3.31
N SER A 473 24.39 5.60 -3.48
CA SER A 473 23.45 4.66 -2.86
C SER A 473 23.93 4.27 -1.46
N LEU A 474 23.01 3.83 -0.60
CA LEU A 474 23.30 3.39 0.75
C LEU A 474 23.22 1.86 0.82
N THR A 475 24.23 1.23 1.38
CA THR A 475 24.35 -0.22 1.50
C THR A 475 24.72 -0.65 2.91
N TYR A 476 24.49 -1.91 3.24
CA TYR A 476 24.97 -2.54 4.46
C TYR A 476 26.14 -3.46 4.11
N ASP A 477 27.30 -3.18 4.66
CA ASP A 477 28.51 -3.99 4.45
C ASP A 477 28.55 -5.15 5.45
N LEU A 478 28.50 -6.37 4.93
CA LEU A 478 28.55 -7.61 5.72
C LEU A 478 29.92 -7.89 6.34
N SER A 479 30.99 -7.21 5.88
CA SER A 479 32.34 -7.39 6.43
C SER A 479 32.59 -6.51 7.66
N THR A 480 32.04 -5.30 7.66
CA THR A 480 32.16 -4.34 8.76
C THR A 480 30.92 -4.32 9.67
N TYR A 481 29.83 -4.95 9.25
CA TYR A 481 28.51 -4.91 9.89
C TYR A 481 27.98 -3.48 10.08
N ARG A 482 28.29 -2.56 9.12
CA ARG A 482 27.89 -1.15 9.18
C ARG A 482 27.21 -0.68 7.90
N TYR A 483 26.41 0.38 8.05
CA TYR A 483 25.87 1.10 6.92
C TYR A 483 26.92 2.01 6.30
N GLU A 484 27.00 2.01 4.97
CA GLU A 484 27.97 2.79 4.21
C GLU A 484 27.32 3.37 2.94
N ASN A 485 27.89 4.46 2.44
CA ASN A 485 27.60 4.89 1.09
C ASN A 485 28.42 4.07 0.10
N ALA A 486 27.76 3.44 -0.87
CA ALA A 486 28.42 2.66 -1.90
C ALA A 486 29.39 3.54 -2.70
N GLN A 487 30.55 2.96 -3.07
CA GLN A 487 31.57 3.66 -3.85
C GLN A 487 31.14 3.89 -5.31
N GLN A 488 30.26 3.05 -5.82
CA GLN A 488 29.76 3.11 -7.20
C GLN A 488 28.29 3.49 -7.22
N ASN A 489 27.88 4.17 -8.30
CA ASN A 489 26.48 4.49 -8.53
C ASN A 489 25.69 3.23 -8.84
N ALA A 490 24.56 3.08 -8.20
CA ALA A 490 23.63 2.01 -8.50
C ALA A 490 22.64 2.45 -9.60
N THR A 491 22.47 1.60 -10.59
CA THR A 491 21.53 1.85 -11.70
C THR A 491 20.48 0.75 -11.75
N TYR A 492 19.21 1.13 -11.80
CA TYR A 492 18.06 0.24 -11.96
C TYR A 492 17.30 0.60 -13.22
N TYR A 493 16.91 -0.39 -14.02
CA TYR A 493 16.12 -0.18 -15.23
C TYR A 493 15.23 -1.37 -15.52
N GLY A 494 14.17 -1.13 -16.29
CA GLY A 494 13.25 -2.21 -16.61
C GLY A 494 12.06 -1.79 -17.44
N MET A 495 11.16 -2.72 -17.63
CA MET A 495 9.91 -2.54 -18.37
C MET A 495 8.74 -3.12 -17.60
N GLU A 496 7.63 -2.41 -17.65
CA GLU A 496 6.34 -2.86 -17.14
C GLU A 496 5.35 -2.97 -18.30
N PHE A 497 4.54 -4.01 -18.22
CA PHE A 497 3.45 -4.25 -19.16
C PHE A 497 2.17 -4.51 -18.38
N GLN A 498 1.07 -3.87 -18.79
CA GLN A 498 -0.25 -4.08 -18.19
C GLN A 498 -1.29 -4.20 -19.29
N PHE A 499 -2.13 -5.21 -19.17
CA PHE A 499 -3.31 -5.40 -19.99
C PHE A 499 -4.51 -5.70 -19.11
N LEU A 500 -5.61 -5.00 -19.33
CA LEU A 500 -6.90 -5.25 -18.71
C LEU A 500 -7.94 -5.24 -19.82
N GLY A 501 -8.62 -6.37 -20.03
CA GLY A 501 -9.61 -6.48 -21.12
C GLY A 501 -10.81 -7.30 -20.76
N LEU A 502 -11.98 -6.86 -21.25
CA LEU A 502 -13.18 -7.67 -21.33
C LEU A 502 -13.10 -8.44 -22.67
N LEU A 503 -12.95 -9.76 -22.59
CA LEU A 503 -12.95 -10.64 -23.76
C LEU A 503 -14.37 -10.98 -24.20
N SER A 504 -15.32 -10.86 -23.27
CA SER A 504 -16.78 -10.92 -23.49
C SER A 504 -17.47 -10.25 -22.30
N ASP A 505 -18.80 -10.12 -22.33
CA ASP A 505 -19.62 -9.57 -21.22
C ASP A 505 -19.42 -10.34 -19.89
N HIS A 506 -18.93 -11.57 -19.97
CA HIS A 506 -18.73 -12.44 -18.83
C HIS A 506 -17.27 -12.69 -18.50
N PHE A 507 -16.32 -12.45 -19.41
CA PHE A 507 -14.95 -12.90 -19.27
C PHE A 507 -13.97 -11.71 -19.29
N GLN A 508 -13.24 -11.52 -18.18
CA GLN A 508 -12.23 -10.50 -18.01
C GLN A 508 -10.85 -11.13 -17.89
N TRP A 509 -9.86 -10.54 -18.57
CA TRP A 509 -8.44 -10.87 -18.44
C TRP A 509 -7.67 -9.66 -17.93
N ASN A 510 -6.90 -9.87 -16.87
CA ASN A 510 -5.93 -8.92 -16.35
C ASN A 510 -4.54 -9.55 -16.38
N GLN A 511 -3.60 -8.91 -17.06
CA GLN A 511 -2.22 -9.33 -17.17
C GLN A 511 -1.30 -8.20 -16.74
N GLN A 512 -0.37 -8.52 -15.83
CA GLN A 512 0.67 -7.63 -15.36
C GLN A 512 2.01 -8.34 -15.53
N ALA A 513 3.03 -7.64 -16.01
CA ALA A 513 4.39 -8.19 -16.10
C ALA A 513 5.43 -7.10 -15.85
N THR A 514 6.52 -7.48 -15.21
CA THR A 514 7.63 -6.58 -14.88
C THR A 514 8.95 -7.27 -15.14
N PHE A 515 9.86 -6.56 -15.82
CA PHE A 515 11.27 -6.89 -15.91
C PHE A 515 12.06 -5.82 -15.19
N THR A 516 12.91 -6.22 -14.26
CA THR A 516 13.79 -5.32 -13.50
C THR A 516 15.21 -5.84 -13.56
N ALA A 517 16.14 -4.95 -13.89
CA ALA A 517 17.56 -5.25 -13.90
C ALA A 517 18.35 -4.14 -13.19
N THR A 518 19.56 -4.46 -12.75
CA THR A 518 20.44 -3.50 -12.09
C THR A 518 21.87 -3.64 -12.60
N LYS A 519 22.60 -2.53 -12.51
CA LYS A 519 24.05 -2.48 -12.58
C LYS A 519 24.55 -1.84 -11.29
N GLU A 520 25.44 -2.50 -10.57
CA GLU A 520 25.99 -2.07 -9.27
C GLU A 520 24.90 -1.78 -8.20
N GLY A 521 23.69 -2.34 -8.36
CA GLY A 521 22.57 -2.17 -7.44
C GLY A 521 22.24 -3.47 -6.72
N ASP A 522 21.40 -3.35 -5.72
CA ASP A 522 20.94 -4.45 -4.86
C ASP A 522 19.52 -4.88 -5.26
N LEU A 523 19.37 -6.14 -5.66
CA LEU A 523 18.10 -6.79 -5.94
C LEU A 523 17.88 -8.05 -5.08
N ARG A 524 18.44 -8.09 -3.86
CA ARG A 524 18.21 -9.21 -2.94
C ARG A 524 16.71 -9.42 -2.71
N TYR A 525 16.28 -10.68 -2.83
CA TYR A 525 14.86 -11.10 -2.78
C TYR A 525 13.92 -10.51 -3.85
N LEU A 526 14.40 -9.64 -4.72
CA LEU A 526 13.60 -9.04 -5.78
C LEU A 526 13.79 -9.80 -7.10
N PRO A 527 12.71 -10.19 -7.80
CA PRO A 527 12.81 -10.95 -9.03
C PRO A 527 13.21 -10.06 -10.22
N LYS A 528 14.03 -10.61 -11.13
CA LYS A 528 14.28 -9.97 -12.43
C LYS A 528 13.06 -10.00 -13.34
N PHE A 529 12.14 -10.94 -13.11
CA PHE A 529 10.88 -11.07 -13.82
C PHE A 529 9.78 -11.44 -12.85
N SER A 530 8.66 -10.73 -12.91
CA SER A 530 7.42 -11.10 -12.23
C SER A 530 6.23 -10.93 -13.16
N SER A 531 5.23 -11.81 -13.01
CA SER A 531 4.00 -11.75 -13.79
C SER A 531 2.80 -12.15 -12.93
N GLN A 532 1.71 -11.41 -13.09
CA GLN A 532 0.42 -11.67 -12.46
C GLN A 532 -0.63 -11.76 -13.56
N THR A 533 -1.32 -12.89 -13.64
CA THR A 533 -2.42 -13.11 -14.57
C THR A 533 -3.69 -13.39 -13.77
N ALA A 534 -4.76 -12.70 -14.06
CA ALA A 534 -6.08 -13.01 -13.51
C ALA A 534 -7.10 -13.18 -14.63
N LEU A 535 -7.78 -14.32 -14.61
CA LEU A 535 -8.90 -14.63 -15.49
C LEU A 535 -10.15 -14.69 -14.63
N SER A 536 -11.11 -13.83 -14.90
CA SER A 536 -12.35 -13.72 -14.12
C SER A 536 -13.55 -14.02 -15.02
N TYR A 537 -14.43 -14.90 -14.56
CA TYR A 537 -15.69 -15.22 -15.21
C TYR A 537 -16.86 -14.79 -14.34
N SER A 538 -17.67 -13.86 -14.83
CA SER A 538 -18.88 -13.36 -14.17
C SER A 538 -20.09 -14.17 -14.64
N LEU A 539 -20.59 -15.07 -13.79
CA LEU A 539 -21.84 -15.81 -14.06
C LEU A 539 -23.03 -14.85 -14.16
N ASN A 540 -22.99 -13.77 -13.38
CA ASN A 540 -23.89 -12.62 -13.42
C ASN A 540 -23.21 -11.48 -12.63
N PRO A 541 -23.77 -10.25 -12.54
CA PRO A 541 -23.15 -9.14 -11.84
C PRO A 541 -22.82 -9.39 -10.36
N LYS A 542 -23.48 -10.37 -9.72
CA LYS A 542 -23.32 -10.72 -8.30
C LYS A 542 -22.46 -11.95 -8.04
N ARG A 543 -22.07 -12.70 -9.09
CA ARG A 543 -21.34 -13.98 -8.96
C ARG A 543 -20.15 -14.01 -9.87
N GLN A 544 -18.97 -14.19 -9.32
CA GLN A 544 -17.72 -14.21 -10.06
C GLN A 544 -16.82 -15.36 -9.60
N ILE A 545 -16.18 -16.03 -10.56
CA ILE A 545 -15.07 -16.95 -10.35
C ILE A 545 -13.82 -16.31 -10.91
N SER A 546 -12.69 -16.36 -10.19
CA SER A 546 -11.42 -15.82 -10.65
C SER A 546 -10.29 -16.82 -10.44
N LEU A 547 -9.56 -17.12 -11.49
CA LEU A 547 -8.31 -17.87 -11.46
C LEU A 547 -7.16 -16.87 -11.55
N ARG A 548 -6.23 -16.92 -10.60
CA ARG A 548 -5.04 -16.07 -10.59
C ARG A 548 -3.79 -16.93 -10.66
N LEU A 549 -2.85 -16.53 -11.50
CA LEU A 549 -1.51 -17.10 -11.62
C LEU A 549 -0.50 -16.02 -11.25
N GLN A 550 0.35 -16.30 -10.28
CA GLN A 550 1.53 -15.53 -9.95
C GLN A 550 2.77 -16.29 -10.40
N ALA A 551 3.58 -15.69 -11.26
CA ALA A 551 4.86 -16.24 -11.68
C ALA A 551 5.99 -15.30 -11.27
N ILE A 552 6.93 -15.81 -10.49
CA ILE A 552 8.09 -15.10 -9.95
C ILE A 552 9.35 -15.77 -10.48
N GLY A 553 10.22 -14.99 -11.10
CA GLY A 553 11.51 -15.45 -11.62
C GLY A 553 12.55 -15.73 -10.52
N LYS A 554 13.74 -16.12 -10.92
CA LYS A 554 14.86 -16.31 -10.01
C LYS A 554 15.22 -15.02 -9.28
N ARG A 555 15.62 -15.13 -8.02
CA ARG A 555 16.04 -14.04 -7.13
C ARG A 555 17.35 -14.39 -6.48
N PHE A 556 18.00 -13.40 -5.89
CA PHE A 556 19.19 -13.62 -5.05
C PHE A 556 18.80 -13.60 -3.56
N GLY A 557 19.46 -14.42 -2.76
CA GLY A 557 19.33 -14.45 -1.31
C GLY A 557 20.06 -13.29 -0.63
N LEU A 558 20.20 -13.38 0.69
CA LEU A 558 20.79 -12.32 1.52
C LEU A 558 22.25 -12.00 1.15
N ASP A 559 23.03 -13.00 0.79
CA ASP A 559 24.45 -12.87 0.40
C ASP A 559 24.65 -12.35 -1.04
N ASN A 560 23.56 -12.09 -1.78
CA ASN A 560 23.54 -11.71 -3.19
C ASN A 560 24.25 -12.74 -4.14
N ALA A 561 24.53 -13.94 -3.66
CA ALA A 561 25.16 -15.04 -4.38
C ALA A 561 24.25 -16.28 -4.46
N THR A 562 23.58 -16.62 -3.37
CA THR A 562 22.63 -17.74 -3.31
C THR A 562 21.45 -17.48 -4.25
N VAL A 563 21.17 -18.42 -5.15
CA VAL A 563 20.09 -18.31 -6.12
C VAL A 563 18.84 -19.01 -5.58
N LEU A 564 17.78 -18.22 -5.34
CA LEU A 564 16.44 -18.72 -5.04
C LEU A 564 15.70 -18.99 -6.36
N ASN A 565 15.22 -20.22 -6.53
CA ASN A 565 14.51 -20.63 -7.74
C ASN A 565 13.21 -19.83 -7.95
N GLY A 566 12.85 -19.64 -9.21
CA GLY A 566 11.54 -19.09 -9.58
C GLY A 566 10.41 -20.07 -9.25
N TYR A 567 9.20 -19.54 -9.12
CA TYR A 567 8.00 -20.32 -8.82
C TYR A 567 6.75 -19.77 -9.49
N ALA A 568 5.71 -20.61 -9.54
CA ALA A 568 4.39 -20.22 -10.02
C ALA A 568 3.32 -20.72 -9.04
N LEU A 569 2.44 -19.81 -8.62
CA LEU A 569 1.35 -20.09 -7.68
C LEU A 569 0.01 -19.85 -8.36
N PHE A 570 -0.88 -20.82 -8.24
CA PHE A 570 -2.24 -20.73 -8.73
C PHE A 570 -3.21 -20.52 -7.56
N HIS A 571 -4.14 -19.59 -7.74
CA HIS A 571 -5.15 -19.24 -6.75
C HIS A 571 -6.52 -19.25 -7.41
N LEU A 572 -7.52 -19.78 -6.71
CA LEU A 572 -8.91 -19.79 -7.15
C LEU A 572 -9.74 -18.98 -6.15
N SER A 573 -10.62 -18.13 -6.65
CA SER A 573 -11.54 -17.35 -5.84
C SER A 573 -12.95 -17.44 -6.39
N TYR A 574 -13.92 -17.48 -5.49
CA TYR A 574 -15.33 -17.36 -5.79
C TYR A 574 -15.96 -16.29 -4.91
N LYS A 575 -16.72 -15.37 -5.50
CA LYS A 575 -17.48 -14.33 -4.80
C LYS A 575 -18.95 -14.41 -5.20
N ASN A 576 -19.85 -14.26 -4.22
CA ASN A 576 -21.29 -14.20 -4.45
C ASN A 576 -21.97 -13.21 -3.51
N GLU A 577 -22.79 -12.33 -4.07
CA GLU A 577 -23.69 -11.43 -3.36
C GLU A 577 -25.10 -12.05 -3.39
N LEU A 578 -25.68 -12.26 -2.22
CA LEU A 578 -27.01 -12.88 -2.12
C LEU A 578 -28.10 -11.88 -2.55
N LYS A 579 -29.09 -12.36 -3.29
CA LYS A 579 -30.15 -11.50 -3.82
C LYS A 579 -31.07 -10.94 -2.72
N ASN A 580 -31.38 -11.73 -1.70
CA ASN A 580 -32.41 -11.46 -0.71
C ASN A 580 -31.85 -11.09 0.68
N LEU A 581 -30.54 -11.05 0.83
CA LEU A 581 -29.84 -10.71 2.05
C LEU A 581 -28.68 -9.76 1.70
N PRO A 582 -28.42 -8.75 2.52
CA PRO A 582 -27.28 -7.87 2.34
C PRO A 582 -25.98 -8.57 2.77
N LEU A 583 -25.76 -9.76 2.24
CA LEU A 583 -24.64 -10.64 2.56
C LEU A 583 -23.87 -11.00 1.29
N THR A 584 -22.59 -10.70 1.33
CA THR A 584 -21.59 -11.18 0.35
C THR A 584 -20.72 -12.24 1.01
N TYR A 585 -20.45 -13.33 0.30
CA TYR A 585 -19.43 -14.28 0.74
C TYR A 585 -18.40 -14.53 -0.35
N SER A 586 -17.17 -14.80 0.10
CA SER A 586 -16.06 -15.13 -0.78
C SER A 586 -15.34 -16.38 -0.27
N ILE A 587 -14.86 -17.20 -1.19
CA ILE A 587 -14.03 -18.38 -0.90
C ILE A 587 -12.75 -18.22 -1.70
N HIS A 588 -11.61 -18.29 -1.03
CA HIS A 588 -10.29 -18.20 -1.64
C HIS A 588 -9.50 -19.47 -1.36
N ALA A 589 -9.03 -20.13 -2.41
CA ALA A 589 -8.05 -21.20 -2.32
C ALA A 589 -6.72 -20.67 -2.90
N THR A 590 -5.71 -20.52 -2.06
CA THR A 590 -4.39 -20.02 -2.46
C THR A 590 -3.42 -21.17 -2.61
N ASN A 591 -2.44 -21.03 -3.54
CA ASN A 591 -1.47 -22.09 -3.88
C ASN A 591 -2.13 -23.47 -4.01
N ILE A 592 -3.16 -23.58 -4.87
CA ILE A 592 -4.06 -24.75 -4.97
C ILE A 592 -3.32 -26.07 -5.24
N PHE A 593 -2.15 -26.01 -5.89
CA PHE A 593 -1.31 -27.16 -6.18
C PHE A 593 -0.28 -27.47 -5.08
N ASN A 594 -0.27 -26.70 -3.99
CA ASN A 594 0.73 -26.78 -2.92
C ASN A 594 2.16 -26.76 -3.47
N ALA A 595 2.41 -25.87 -4.45
CA ALA A 595 3.75 -25.73 -5.05
C ALA A 595 4.77 -25.36 -3.98
N ARG A 596 5.92 -26.04 -4.01
CA ARG A 596 7.04 -25.76 -3.10
C ARG A 596 7.89 -24.63 -3.67
N TYR A 597 8.20 -23.66 -2.83
CA TYR A 597 9.05 -22.51 -3.16
C TYR A 597 9.64 -21.90 -1.88
N VAL A 598 10.60 -21.04 -2.04
CA VAL A 598 11.23 -20.28 -0.95
C VAL A 598 11.02 -18.79 -1.25
N GLU A 599 10.34 -18.05 -0.38
CA GLU A 599 10.22 -16.60 -0.51
C GLU A 599 11.43 -15.90 0.11
N ILE A 600 11.73 -16.23 1.37
CA ILE A 600 12.92 -15.77 2.12
C ILE A 600 13.68 -17.01 2.54
N GLU A 601 14.99 -17.00 2.36
CA GLU A 601 15.87 -18.12 2.66
C GLU A 601 15.75 -18.55 4.12
N GLN A 602 15.55 -19.87 4.35
CA GLN A 602 15.39 -20.53 5.65
C GLN A 602 14.13 -20.15 6.43
N TYR A 603 13.28 -19.26 5.91
CA TYR A 603 11.97 -18.97 6.48
C TYR A 603 10.87 -19.82 5.84
N SER A 604 9.84 -20.09 6.63
CA SER A 604 8.68 -20.83 6.16
C SER A 604 7.94 -20.07 5.05
N SER A 605 7.50 -20.80 4.04
CA SER A 605 6.71 -20.24 2.94
C SER A 605 5.31 -20.86 2.92
N ARG A 606 4.33 -20.01 2.65
CA ARG A 606 2.90 -20.36 2.72
C ARG A 606 2.51 -21.45 1.72
N GLY A 607 1.90 -22.52 2.19
CA GLY A 607 1.40 -23.63 1.40
C GLY A 607 0.01 -23.37 0.81
N ARG A 608 -0.72 -24.45 0.52
CA ARG A 608 -2.11 -24.39 0.08
C ARG A 608 -3.02 -24.01 1.25
N ASN A 609 -3.76 -22.91 1.10
CA ASN A 609 -4.64 -22.39 2.13
C ASN A 609 -6.04 -22.11 1.56
N VAL A 610 -7.06 -22.23 2.40
CA VAL A 610 -8.45 -21.91 2.08
C VAL A 610 -8.98 -20.92 3.10
N ILE A 611 -9.61 -19.85 2.62
CA ILE A 611 -10.22 -18.79 3.44
C ILE A 611 -11.65 -18.59 2.95
N VAL A 612 -12.59 -18.56 3.89
CA VAL A 612 -13.99 -18.19 3.67
C VAL A 612 -14.22 -16.84 4.36
N ALA A 613 -14.74 -15.89 3.62
CA ALA A 613 -15.02 -14.53 4.12
C ALA A 613 -16.51 -14.20 3.94
N LEU A 614 -17.10 -13.59 4.95
CA LEU A 614 -18.48 -13.12 4.99
C LEU A 614 -18.47 -11.61 5.22
N ASN A 615 -19.33 -10.90 4.51
CA ASN A 615 -19.55 -9.47 4.67
C ASN A 615 -21.05 -9.21 4.74
N TYR A 616 -21.52 -8.72 5.87
CA TYR A 616 -22.91 -8.39 6.12
C TYR A 616 -23.06 -6.88 6.35
N CYS A 617 -23.88 -6.23 5.52
CA CYS A 617 -24.24 -4.82 5.67
C CYS A 617 -25.63 -4.75 6.33
N PHE A 618 -25.70 -4.18 7.53
CA PHE A 618 -26.99 -3.98 8.20
C PHE A 618 -27.80 -2.93 7.43
N PRO A 619 -29.10 -3.17 7.21
CA PRO A 619 -29.99 -2.25 6.49
C PRO A 619 -30.22 -0.92 7.23
#